data_cdc01315f98082ed93958ff9398a752f
#
_entry.id   cdc01315f98082ed93958ff9398a752f
#
_cell.length_a   1.000
_cell.length_b   1.000
_cell.length_c   1.000
_cell.angle_alpha   90.00
_cell.angle_beta   90.00
_cell.angle_gamma   90.00
#
_symmetry.space_group_name_H-M   'P 1'
#
loop_
_entity.id
_entity.type
_entity.pdbx_description
1 polymer ?
#
loop_
_entity_poly.entity_id
_entity_poly.type
_entity_poly.pdbx_seq_one_letter_code
_entity_poly.pdbx_strand_id
1 'polypeptide(L)'
;MRKSRTMLAVFCVFLMLCCLPGCRKTSASESASVDGSATAESAGGTRDNTPQVLNPEAPGTSVIGNDLIEIDISNTAEGYVGARYSGSASRIKIFVITPDSTKYTYDLTASDDWSFLPLTGGDGTYQIEVYENIQGTSYSTLFKEPEVSVTLTDEFRPFLYPNQYTWFTADSKTVKKAGELANGAGSALDVITEVYDFTIQNIVYDEDKAKDAESGKLSGYLPDVDRTLDTKKGICFDYAALMTAMLRSQGIPTKLEIGYSGEAYHAWISTWIEEIGWVDNVIEFDGTSWTLMDPTLAANNSAKAVKKYVGDGSNYTVKYSR
;
A
#
# COMPACT_ATOMS: atom_id res chain seq x y z
N MET A 1 32.25 31.78 33.23
CA MET A 1 32.65 33.05 32.59
C MET A 1 32.50 32.91 31.09
N ARG A 2 31.79 33.92 30.49
CA ARG A 2 31.69 34.29 29.05
C ARG A 2 30.99 33.31 28.11
N LYS A 3 30.07 33.69 27.22
CA LYS A 3 29.13 34.84 27.09
C LYS A 3 28.17 34.46 25.97
N SER A 4 26.91 34.76 26.20
CA SER A 4 25.81 34.87 25.24
C SER A 4 26.21 35.64 23.99
N ARG A 5 25.68 35.25 22.82
CA ARG A 5 25.38 36.18 21.71
C ARG A 5 24.10 35.79 21.00
N THR A 6 23.06 36.47 21.40
CA THR A 6 21.83 36.75 20.66
C THR A 6 22.19 37.52 19.38
N MET A 7 21.60 37.15 18.24
CA MET A 7 21.55 38.02 17.08
C MET A 7 20.15 38.11 16.52
N LEU A 8 19.58 39.25 16.72
CA LEU A 8 18.33 39.80 16.22
C LEU A 8 18.63 40.49 14.86
N ALA A 9 17.83 40.27 13.83
CA ALA A 9 17.73 41.16 12.69
C ALA A 9 16.47 40.83 11.90
N VAL A 10 15.50 41.61 11.98
CA VAL A 10 15.11 42.84 11.26
C VAL A 10 14.25 42.54 10.02
N PHE A 11 13.00 42.90 10.21
CA PHE A 11 11.92 43.08 9.25
C PHE A 11 12.29 44.15 8.19
N CYS A 12 11.99 43.92 6.93
CA CYS A 12 11.79 44.98 5.96
C CYS A 12 10.53 44.71 5.13
N VAL A 13 9.48 45.43 5.50
CA VAL A 13 8.28 45.70 4.71
C VAL A 13 8.65 46.71 3.61
N PHE A 14 8.29 46.40 2.36
CA PHE A 14 8.25 47.40 1.31
C PHE A 14 6.87 47.39 0.65
N LEU A 15 6.09 48.39 1.03
CA LEU A 15 4.86 48.81 0.38
C LEU A 15 5.24 49.77 -0.74
N MET A 16 4.79 49.54 -1.97
CA MET A 16 4.69 50.62 -2.97
C MET A 16 3.38 50.52 -3.75
N LEU A 17 2.57 51.51 -3.42
CA LEU A 17 1.37 51.92 -4.13
C LEU A 17 1.80 52.89 -5.24
N CYS A 18 1.33 52.75 -6.46
CA CYS A 18 1.16 53.89 -7.36
C CYS A 18 0.05 53.68 -8.41
N CYS A 19 -0.68 54.74 -8.55
CA CYS A 19 -1.97 54.94 -9.19
C CYS A 19 -1.93 55.01 -10.72
N LEU A 20 -3.14 54.85 -11.27
CA LEU A 20 -3.69 55.06 -12.62
C LEU A 20 -3.41 56.50 -13.18
N PRO A 21 -3.64 56.87 -14.48
CA PRO A 21 -4.92 56.65 -15.19
C PRO A 21 -4.89 56.46 -16.73
N GLY A 22 -5.91 55.82 -17.25
CA GLY A 22 -6.80 56.25 -18.33
C GLY A 22 -6.33 56.32 -19.78
N CYS A 23 -7.03 55.62 -20.66
CA CYS A 23 -7.86 56.24 -21.74
C CYS A 23 -8.57 55.16 -22.59
N ARG A 24 -9.76 55.46 -22.85
CA ARG A 24 -10.86 54.83 -23.54
C ARG A 24 -10.65 54.83 -25.06
N LYS A 25 -10.95 53.71 -25.78
CA LYS A 25 -11.64 53.76 -27.09
C LYS A 25 -12.38 52.45 -27.33
N THR A 26 -13.66 52.63 -27.62
CA THR A 26 -14.69 51.68 -28.03
C THR A 26 -14.47 51.21 -29.46
N SER A 27 -14.67 49.91 -29.69
CA SER A 27 -15.39 49.40 -30.88
C SER A 27 -15.95 48.00 -30.57
N ALA A 28 -17.24 47.89 -30.89
CA ALA A 28 -18.02 46.68 -30.71
C ALA A 28 -17.70 45.66 -31.81
N SER A 29 -17.74 44.37 -31.49
CA SER A 29 -18.39 43.33 -32.29
C SER A 29 -18.39 41.98 -31.59
N GLU A 30 -19.56 41.41 -31.53
CA GLU A 30 -19.94 40.00 -31.49
C GLU A 30 -19.54 39.11 -30.33
N SER A 31 -20.58 38.82 -29.57
CA SER A 31 -20.75 37.70 -28.68
C SER A 31 -20.59 36.37 -29.42
N ALA A 32 -19.60 35.60 -29.04
CA ALA A 32 -19.64 34.15 -29.17
C ALA A 32 -19.48 33.59 -27.76
N SER A 33 -20.59 33.17 -27.21
CA SER A 33 -20.63 32.29 -26.05
C SER A 33 -20.07 30.94 -26.45
N VAL A 34 -18.84 30.65 -26.05
CA VAL A 34 -18.32 29.30 -26.04
C VAL A 34 -18.54 28.76 -24.64
N ASP A 35 -19.66 28.11 -24.47
CA ASP A 35 -19.96 27.21 -23.37
C ASP A 35 -19.12 25.94 -23.65
N GLY A 36 -17.93 25.92 -23.07
CA GLY A 36 -16.96 24.84 -23.16
C GLY A 36 -16.86 24.12 -21.83
N SER A 37 -17.97 23.47 -21.44
CA SER A 37 -17.88 22.34 -20.54
C SER A 37 -17.16 21.22 -21.30
N ALA A 38 -15.85 21.16 -21.16
CA ALA A 38 -15.08 19.99 -21.56
C ALA A 38 -15.40 18.88 -20.55
N THR A 39 -16.50 18.15 -20.82
CA THR A 39 -16.62 16.80 -20.33
C THR A 39 -15.44 16.04 -20.95
N ALA A 40 -14.48 15.65 -20.11
CA ALA A 40 -13.50 14.65 -20.49
C ALA A 40 -14.32 13.40 -20.87
N GLU A 41 -14.45 13.12 -22.16
CA GLU A 41 -14.91 11.83 -22.62
C GLU A 41 -13.86 10.82 -22.13
N SER A 42 -14.21 10.04 -21.12
CA SER A 42 -13.50 8.83 -20.77
C SER A 42 -13.42 7.99 -22.04
N ALA A 43 -12.22 7.75 -22.53
CA ALA A 43 -11.99 6.80 -23.61
C ALA A 43 -12.55 5.47 -23.08
N GLY A 44 -13.70 5.03 -23.61
CA GLY A 44 -14.44 3.87 -23.14
C GLY A 44 -13.61 2.60 -23.32
N GLY A 45 -12.81 2.29 -22.31
CA GLY A 45 -12.15 1.00 -22.16
C GLY A 45 -13.18 -0.07 -21.87
N THR A 46 -12.87 -1.30 -22.24
CA THR A 46 -13.75 -2.48 -22.03
C THR A 46 -13.30 -3.28 -20.81
N ARG A 47 -12.82 -2.62 -19.74
CA ARG A 47 -12.35 -3.30 -18.54
C ARG A 47 -13.48 -4.07 -17.86
N ASP A 48 -13.23 -5.33 -17.50
CA ASP A 48 -14.11 -6.09 -16.62
C ASP A 48 -13.92 -5.60 -15.17
N ASN A 49 -14.96 -4.98 -14.63
CA ASN A 49 -14.98 -4.41 -13.28
C ASN A 49 -15.61 -5.36 -12.25
N THR A 50 -15.86 -6.60 -12.62
CA THR A 50 -16.30 -7.64 -11.66
C THR A 50 -15.19 -7.91 -10.64
N PRO A 51 -15.47 -7.94 -9.33
CA PRO A 51 -14.46 -8.28 -8.33
C PRO A 51 -13.78 -9.63 -8.61
N GLN A 52 -12.46 -9.65 -8.55
CA GLN A 52 -11.60 -10.81 -8.84
C GLN A 52 -10.85 -11.21 -7.55
N VAL A 53 -11.58 -11.71 -6.56
CA VAL A 53 -10.99 -12.09 -5.27
C VAL A 53 -10.36 -13.47 -5.36
N LEU A 54 -9.03 -13.52 -5.17
CA LEU A 54 -8.30 -14.78 -5.03
C LEU A 54 -8.42 -15.26 -3.59
N ASN A 55 -8.79 -16.54 -3.42
CA ASN A 55 -8.84 -17.17 -2.10
C ASN A 55 -7.56 -17.99 -1.88
N PRO A 56 -6.73 -17.67 -0.89
CA PRO A 56 -5.61 -18.53 -0.53
C PRO A 56 -6.11 -19.78 0.20
N GLU A 57 -5.51 -20.92 -0.13
CA GLU A 57 -5.86 -22.24 0.43
C GLU A 57 -4.60 -22.94 0.95
N ALA A 58 -4.78 -23.84 1.91
CA ALA A 58 -3.75 -24.74 2.43
C ALA A 58 -4.18 -26.19 2.20
N PRO A 59 -3.99 -26.74 0.98
CA PRO A 59 -4.53 -28.07 0.62
C PRO A 59 -3.77 -29.24 1.24
N GLY A 60 -2.61 -28.99 1.88
CA GLY A 60 -1.83 -30.02 2.55
C GLY A 60 -1.14 -31.02 1.64
N THR A 61 -0.96 -30.70 0.34
CA THR A 61 -0.28 -31.62 -0.61
C THR A 61 1.24 -31.59 -0.44
N SER A 62 1.78 -30.54 0.11
CA SER A 62 3.19 -30.41 0.49
C SER A 62 3.29 -29.59 1.77
N VAL A 63 3.74 -30.22 2.85
CA VAL A 63 3.78 -29.62 4.19
C VAL A 63 5.13 -29.85 4.82
N ILE A 64 5.66 -28.81 5.47
CA ILE A 64 6.86 -28.84 6.31
C ILE A 64 6.49 -28.37 7.73
N GLY A 65 7.31 -28.67 8.72
CA GLY A 65 7.06 -28.25 10.09
C GLY A 65 7.38 -29.35 11.11
N ASN A 66 6.65 -29.33 12.22
CA ASN A 66 6.70 -30.31 13.29
C ASN A 66 5.32 -30.40 13.99
N ASP A 67 5.24 -31.08 15.14
CA ASP A 67 3.98 -31.31 15.85
C ASP A 67 3.28 -30.01 16.32
N LEU A 68 3.97 -28.86 16.37
CA LEU A 68 3.46 -27.58 16.85
C LEU A 68 3.26 -26.54 15.74
N ILE A 69 4.02 -26.64 14.67
CA ILE A 69 3.93 -25.69 13.55
C ILE A 69 3.78 -26.45 12.23
N GLU A 70 2.78 -26.10 11.49
CA GLU A 70 2.50 -26.61 10.17
C GLU A 70 2.62 -25.49 9.14
N ILE A 71 3.42 -25.72 8.09
CA ILE A 71 3.62 -24.77 7.00
C ILE A 71 3.29 -25.48 5.70
N ASP A 72 2.18 -25.10 5.11
CA ASP A 72 1.75 -25.60 3.81
C ASP A 72 2.48 -24.82 2.70
N ILE A 73 3.32 -25.53 1.96
CA ILE A 73 4.09 -25.03 0.82
C ILE A 73 3.53 -25.49 -0.53
N SER A 74 2.29 -26.00 -0.53
CA SER A 74 1.64 -26.53 -1.74
C SER A 74 1.43 -25.46 -2.82
N ASN A 75 1.27 -24.20 -2.41
CA ASN A 75 0.93 -23.08 -3.29
C ASN A 75 2.08 -22.08 -3.48
N THR A 76 3.34 -22.53 -3.36
CA THR A 76 4.50 -21.65 -3.60
C THR A 76 4.52 -21.09 -5.02
N ALA A 77 4.01 -21.81 -6.01
CA ALA A 77 3.88 -21.32 -7.40
C ALA A 77 2.83 -20.19 -7.54
N GLU A 78 1.88 -20.09 -6.60
CA GLU A 78 0.92 -19.01 -6.49
C GLU A 78 1.44 -17.83 -5.64
N GLY A 79 2.68 -17.94 -5.15
CA GLY A 79 3.35 -16.87 -4.44
C GLY A 79 3.01 -16.71 -2.97
N TYR A 80 2.60 -17.78 -2.29
CA TYR A 80 2.37 -17.78 -0.84
C TYR A 80 2.59 -19.14 -0.18
N VAL A 81 2.72 -19.12 1.14
CA VAL A 81 2.64 -20.30 2.00
C VAL A 81 1.57 -20.08 3.06
N GLY A 82 0.94 -21.18 3.51
CA GLY A 82 0.06 -21.19 4.68
C GLY A 82 0.87 -21.55 5.93
N ALA A 83 0.57 -20.94 7.08
CA ALA A 83 1.19 -21.28 8.35
C ALA A 83 0.15 -21.35 9.46
N ARG A 84 0.25 -22.39 10.31
CA ARG A 84 -0.66 -22.62 11.44
C ARG A 84 0.13 -23.16 12.64
N TYR A 85 -0.11 -22.57 13.82
CA TYR A 85 0.55 -22.94 15.05
C TYR A 85 -0.47 -23.48 16.07
N SER A 86 -0.24 -24.70 16.57
CA SER A 86 -1.12 -25.41 17.52
C SER A 86 -0.57 -25.46 18.94
N GLY A 87 0.58 -24.86 19.21
CA GLY A 87 1.20 -24.84 20.55
C GLY A 87 0.55 -23.81 21.48
N SER A 88 1.14 -23.64 22.67
CA SER A 88 0.62 -22.79 23.74
C SER A 88 1.34 -21.46 23.91
N ALA A 89 2.40 -21.18 23.15
CA ALA A 89 3.10 -19.90 23.25
C ALA A 89 2.21 -18.77 22.72
N SER A 90 2.17 -17.67 23.46
CA SER A 90 1.29 -16.52 23.15
C SER A 90 1.73 -15.73 21.90
N ARG A 91 2.97 -15.90 21.46
CA ARG A 91 3.56 -15.16 20.33
C ARG A 91 4.53 -16.04 19.58
N ILE A 92 4.32 -16.17 18.31
CA ILE A 92 5.18 -16.90 17.37
C ILE A 92 5.67 -15.91 16.30
N LYS A 93 6.95 -15.95 15.98
CA LYS A 93 7.53 -15.22 14.85
C LYS A 93 7.90 -16.18 13.76
N ILE A 94 7.45 -15.88 12.55
CA ILE A 94 7.90 -16.56 11.34
C ILE A 94 8.75 -15.58 10.53
N PHE A 95 9.93 -16.01 10.15
CA PHE A 95 10.77 -15.33 9.19
C PHE A 95 10.66 -16.03 7.83
N VAL A 96 10.24 -15.30 6.84
CA VAL A 96 10.36 -15.67 5.43
C VAL A 96 11.56 -14.90 4.88
N ILE A 97 12.60 -15.61 4.50
CA ILE A 97 13.83 -15.03 3.98
C ILE A 97 13.85 -15.27 2.48
N THR A 98 13.87 -14.22 1.72
CA THR A 98 13.80 -14.22 0.26
C THR A 98 15.12 -14.60 -0.38
N PRO A 99 15.17 -14.91 -1.69
CA PRO A 99 16.41 -15.25 -2.39
C PRO A 99 17.51 -14.18 -2.31
N ASP A 100 17.12 -12.91 -2.22
CA ASP A 100 18.05 -11.76 -2.02
C ASP A 100 18.44 -11.55 -0.55
N SER A 101 18.05 -12.46 0.35
CA SER A 101 18.33 -12.44 1.80
C SER A 101 17.55 -11.35 2.57
N THR A 102 16.53 -10.76 2.01
CA THR A 102 15.60 -9.88 2.74
C THR A 102 14.76 -10.70 3.72
N LYS A 103 14.78 -10.33 4.98
CA LYS A 103 14.08 -11.05 6.05
C LYS A 103 12.74 -10.39 6.38
N TYR A 104 11.66 -11.02 5.99
CA TYR A 104 10.30 -10.66 6.36
C TYR A 104 9.91 -11.30 7.69
N THR A 105 9.32 -10.53 8.59
CA THR A 105 8.83 -11.02 9.88
C THR A 105 7.31 -11.00 9.91
N TYR A 106 6.72 -12.13 10.31
CA TYR A 106 5.30 -12.31 10.52
C TYR A 106 5.06 -12.78 11.94
N ASP A 107 3.93 -12.35 12.52
CA ASP A 107 3.50 -12.80 13.86
C ASP A 107 2.31 -13.75 13.70
N LEU A 108 2.36 -14.87 14.41
CA LEU A 108 1.24 -15.80 14.56
C LEU A 108 0.81 -15.87 16.03
N THR A 109 -0.45 -16.21 16.21
CA THR A 109 -1.03 -16.63 17.49
C THR A 109 -1.48 -18.08 17.37
N ALA A 110 -1.63 -18.77 18.49
CA ALA A 110 -2.23 -20.12 18.48
C ALA A 110 -3.67 -20.03 17.96
N SER A 111 -3.95 -20.69 16.86
CA SER A 111 -5.24 -20.73 16.18
C SER A 111 -5.31 -21.96 15.29
N ASP A 112 -6.53 -22.45 15.09
CA ASP A 112 -6.80 -23.47 14.08
C ASP A 112 -6.88 -22.87 12.65
N ASP A 113 -6.89 -21.52 12.54
CA ASP A 113 -6.94 -20.84 11.28
C ASP A 113 -5.56 -20.72 10.62
N TRP A 114 -5.54 -20.76 9.31
CA TRP A 114 -4.34 -20.54 8.52
C TRP A 114 -4.02 -19.05 8.37
N SER A 115 -2.75 -18.71 8.55
CA SER A 115 -2.20 -17.41 8.14
C SER A 115 -1.44 -17.57 6.84
N PHE A 116 -1.75 -16.72 5.85
CA PHE A 116 -1.11 -16.79 4.54
C PHE A 116 -0.02 -15.72 4.42
N LEU A 117 1.18 -16.18 4.07
CA LEU A 117 2.40 -15.37 4.04
C LEU A 117 2.88 -15.27 2.59
N PRO A 118 2.96 -14.06 2.01
CA PRO A 118 3.32 -13.89 0.61
C PRO A 118 4.83 -14.10 0.37
N LEU A 119 5.16 -14.62 -0.81
CA LEU A 119 6.51 -14.87 -1.30
C LEU A 119 6.87 -13.81 -2.35
N THR A 120 7.17 -12.61 -1.91
CA THR A 120 7.30 -11.40 -2.76
C THR A 120 8.70 -11.18 -3.35
N GLY A 121 9.65 -12.08 -3.09
CA GLY A 121 11.03 -11.99 -3.61
C GLY A 121 11.23 -12.62 -4.99
N GLY A 122 10.14 -13.02 -5.68
CA GLY A 122 10.22 -13.67 -6.99
C GLY A 122 10.69 -15.13 -6.95
N ASP A 123 11.15 -15.64 -8.07
CA ASP A 123 11.67 -17.00 -8.20
C ASP A 123 12.95 -17.19 -7.40
N GLY A 124 13.16 -18.39 -6.87
CA GLY A 124 14.39 -18.76 -6.18
C GLY A 124 14.19 -19.59 -4.93
N THR A 125 15.22 -19.66 -4.10
CA THR A 125 15.22 -20.42 -2.86
C THR A 125 14.95 -19.51 -1.68
N TYR A 126 13.87 -19.79 -0.96
CA TYR A 126 13.50 -19.12 0.27
C TYR A 126 13.90 -19.96 1.48
N GLN A 127 14.03 -19.31 2.64
CA GLN A 127 14.19 -19.99 3.91
C GLN A 127 13.03 -19.59 4.83
N ILE A 128 12.54 -20.55 5.60
CA ILE A 128 11.49 -20.32 6.59
C ILE A 128 12.00 -20.70 7.96
N GLU A 129 11.97 -19.74 8.90
CA GLU A 129 12.38 -19.96 10.27
C GLU A 129 11.23 -19.57 11.23
N VAL A 130 10.97 -20.41 12.21
CA VAL A 130 9.90 -20.19 13.20
C VAL A 130 10.50 -20.15 14.60
N TYR A 131 10.07 -19.17 15.37
CA TYR A 131 10.52 -18.93 16.73
C TYR A 131 9.33 -18.73 17.66
N GLU A 132 9.32 -19.44 18.78
CA GLU A 132 8.33 -19.25 19.84
C GLU A 132 8.84 -18.34 20.96
N ASN A 133 7.97 -17.51 21.48
CA ASN A 133 8.28 -16.64 22.60
C ASN A 133 8.34 -17.44 23.89
N ILE A 134 9.46 -17.36 24.60
CA ILE A 134 9.65 -18.00 25.90
C ILE A 134 9.31 -17.04 27.04
N GLN A 135 9.84 -15.82 27.00
CA GLN A 135 9.61 -14.81 28.02
C GLN A 135 10.02 -13.42 27.50
N GLY A 136 9.15 -12.43 27.66
CA GLY A 136 9.43 -11.04 27.27
C GLY A 136 9.80 -10.94 25.79
N THR A 137 11.05 -10.57 25.49
CA THR A 137 11.60 -10.48 24.12
C THR A 137 12.46 -11.68 23.72
N SER A 138 12.55 -12.70 24.57
CA SER A 138 13.35 -13.92 24.30
C SER A 138 12.55 -14.93 23.51
N TYR A 139 13.15 -15.45 22.45
CA TYR A 139 12.58 -16.46 21.56
C TYR A 139 13.50 -17.67 21.45
N SER A 140 12.91 -18.85 21.30
CA SER A 140 13.58 -20.11 20.99
C SER A 140 13.25 -20.53 19.57
N THR A 141 14.19 -21.14 18.88
CA THR A 141 13.93 -21.77 17.57
C THR A 141 12.95 -22.91 17.74
N LEU A 142 11.85 -22.87 17.01
CA LEU A 142 10.86 -23.94 16.96
C LEU A 142 11.07 -24.82 15.71
N PHE A 143 11.33 -24.20 14.55
CA PHE A 143 11.50 -24.89 13.28
C PHE A 143 12.36 -24.05 12.32
N LYS A 144 13.08 -24.74 11.42
CA LYS A 144 13.81 -24.11 10.31
C LYS A 144 13.80 -25.01 9.09
N GLU A 145 13.46 -24.43 7.94
CA GLU A 145 13.61 -25.02 6.62
C GLU A 145 14.48 -24.09 5.77
N PRO A 146 15.69 -24.53 5.39
CA PRO A 146 16.64 -23.68 4.65
C PRO A 146 16.35 -23.60 3.15
N GLU A 147 15.53 -24.50 2.59
CA GLU A 147 15.39 -24.64 1.14
C GLU A 147 13.93 -24.85 0.72
N VAL A 148 13.19 -23.76 0.56
CA VAL A 148 11.87 -23.77 -0.08
C VAL A 148 12.02 -23.19 -1.49
N SER A 149 12.00 -24.06 -2.50
CA SER A 149 12.10 -23.64 -3.90
C SER A 149 10.78 -23.02 -4.38
N VAL A 150 10.87 -21.87 -5.01
CA VAL A 150 9.75 -21.13 -5.57
C VAL A 150 9.99 -20.87 -7.05
N THR A 151 9.00 -21.21 -7.87
CA THR A 151 8.91 -20.81 -9.28
C THR A 151 7.48 -20.37 -9.48
N LEU A 152 7.27 -19.07 -9.64
CA LEU A 152 5.96 -18.45 -9.76
C LEU A 152 5.32 -18.78 -11.11
N THR A 153 4.04 -19.09 -11.13
CA THR A 153 3.25 -19.19 -12.35
C THR A 153 3.05 -17.85 -13.01
N ASP A 154 3.02 -16.79 -12.19
CA ASP A 154 2.86 -15.40 -12.60
C ASP A 154 3.49 -14.51 -11.52
N GLU A 155 4.38 -13.60 -11.91
CA GLU A 155 5.09 -12.69 -11.01
C GLU A 155 4.18 -11.75 -10.20
N PHE A 156 2.94 -11.54 -10.66
CA PHE A 156 1.96 -10.68 -9.99
C PHE A 156 1.15 -11.39 -8.89
N ARG A 157 1.15 -12.73 -8.88
CA ARG A 157 0.35 -13.51 -7.92
C ARG A 157 0.55 -13.13 -6.46
N PRO A 158 1.78 -12.96 -5.94
CA PRO A 158 2.00 -12.54 -4.55
C PRO A 158 1.34 -11.20 -4.20
N PHE A 159 1.08 -10.35 -5.22
CA PHE A 159 0.52 -9.02 -5.09
C PHE A 159 -0.97 -8.93 -5.44
N LEU A 160 -1.63 -10.07 -5.59
CA LEU A 160 -3.07 -10.21 -5.83
C LEU A 160 -3.79 -10.93 -4.70
N TYR A 161 -3.11 -11.86 -4.03
CA TYR A 161 -3.70 -12.59 -2.91
C TYR A 161 -3.85 -11.73 -1.65
N PRO A 162 -4.93 -11.92 -0.86
CA PRO A 162 -4.98 -11.42 0.51
C PRO A 162 -3.90 -12.08 1.36
N ASN A 163 -3.39 -11.35 2.34
CA ASN A 163 -2.39 -11.82 3.27
C ASN A 163 -2.60 -11.20 4.65
N GLN A 164 -1.76 -11.53 5.63
CA GLN A 164 -1.87 -11.07 7.01
C GLN A 164 -1.99 -9.55 7.16
N TYR A 165 -1.39 -8.78 6.26
CA TYR A 165 -1.37 -7.30 6.31
C TYR A 165 -2.52 -6.65 5.54
N THR A 166 -3.14 -7.43 4.67
CA THR A 166 -4.20 -6.96 3.76
C THR A 166 -5.19 -8.11 3.59
N TRP A 167 -5.92 -8.39 4.67
CA TRP A 167 -6.88 -9.48 4.66
C TRP A 167 -8.24 -9.02 4.15
N PHE A 168 -8.75 -9.72 3.16
CA PHE A 168 -10.09 -9.53 2.59
C PHE A 168 -10.60 -10.84 1.99
N THR A 169 -11.91 -10.97 1.88
CA THR A 169 -12.62 -12.06 1.23
C THR A 169 -13.67 -11.51 0.29
N ALA A 170 -14.30 -12.34 -0.52
CA ALA A 170 -15.38 -11.90 -1.42
C ALA A 170 -16.55 -11.21 -0.67
N ASP A 171 -16.76 -11.56 0.61
CA ASP A 171 -17.83 -10.99 1.44
C ASP A 171 -17.42 -9.70 2.17
N SER A 172 -16.17 -9.28 2.07
CA SER A 172 -15.67 -8.07 2.74
C SER A 172 -16.38 -6.80 2.22
N LYS A 173 -16.70 -5.89 3.14
CA LYS A 173 -17.26 -4.58 2.79
C LYS A 173 -16.33 -3.78 1.90
N THR A 174 -15.02 -3.93 2.11
CA THR A 174 -13.97 -3.32 1.30
C THR A 174 -14.05 -3.77 -0.16
N VAL A 175 -14.28 -5.05 -0.42
CA VAL A 175 -14.45 -5.61 -1.78
C VAL A 175 -15.72 -5.06 -2.44
N LYS A 176 -16.83 -5.02 -1.69
CA LYS A 176 -18.07 -4.41 -2.19
C LYS A 176 -17.85 -2.94 -2.56
N LYS A 177 -17.19 -2.17 -1.69
CA LYS A 177 -16.89 -0.76 -1.95
C LYS A 177 -15.99 -0.59 -3.18
N ALA A 178 -14.97 -1.43 -3.34
CA ALA A 178 -14.10 -1.41 -4.52
C ALA A 178 -14.90 -1.66 -5.81
N GLY A 179 -15.83 -2.61 -5.81
CA GLY A 179 -16.72 -2.86 -6.96
C GLY A 179 -17.64 -1.67 -7.27
N GLU A 180 -18.13 -0.96 -6.24
CA GLU A 180 -18.91 0.27 -6.42
C GLU A 180 -18.08 1.39 -7.07
N LEU A 181 -16.82 1.56 -6.64
CA LEU A 181 -15.90 2.56 -7.17
C LEU A 181 -15.43 2.23 -8.59
N ALA A 182 -15.22 0.95 -8.89
CA ALA A 182 -14.82 0.49 -10.20
C ALA A 182 -15.96 0.56 -11.26
N ASN A 183 -17.19 0.78 -10.82
CA ASN A 183 -18.34 0.75 -11.73
C ASN A 183 -18.23 1.84 -12.79
N GLY A 184 -18.15 1.43 -14.06
CA GLY A 184 -18.01 2.33 -15.22
C GLY A 184 -16.57 2.73 -15.54
N ALA A 185 -15.57 2.28 -14.75
CA ALA A 185 -14.16 2.51 -15.06
C ALA A 185 -13.76 1.84 -16.39
N GLY A 186 -13.08 2.55 -17.24
CA GLY A 186 -12.61 2.08 -18.55
C GLY A 186 -11.23 1.44 -18.51
N SER A 187 -10.44 1.73 -17.46
CA SER A 187 -9.06 1.28 -17.30
C SER A 187 -8.72 0.96 -15.84
N ALA A 188 -7.58 0.32 -15.60
CA ALA A 188 -7.04 0.13 -14.25
C ALA A 188 -6.73 1.47 -13.57
N LEU A 189 -6.26 2.44 -14.34
CA LEU A 189 -5.95 3.78 -13.84
C LEU A 189 -7.19 4.52 -13.32
N ASP A 190 -8.35 4.36 -13.99
CA ASP A 190 -9.61 4.94 -13.50
C ASP A 190 -9.98 4.35 -12.14
N VAL A 191 -9.84 3.02 -11.98
CA VAL A 191 -10.11 2.36 -10.69
C VAL A 191 -9.16 2.84 -9.59
N ILE A 192 -7.87 2.97 -9.91
CA ILE A 192 -6.86 3.48 -8.97
C ILE A 192 -7.22 4.89 -8.52
N THR A 193 -7.66 5.74 -9.46
CA THR A 193 -8.08 7.12 -9.18
C THR A 193 -9.29 7.16 -8.25
N GLU A 194 -10.34 6.40 -8.57
CA GLU A 194 -11.56 6.36 -7.77
C GLU A 194 -11.31 5.82 -6.35
N VAL A 195 -10.48 4.78 -6.22
CA VAL A 195 -10.07 4.22 -4.92
C VAL A 195 -9.27 5.24 -4.10
N TYR A 196 -8.36 5.94 -4.75
CA TYR A 196 -7.57 6.99 -4.12
C TYR A 196 -8.47 8.14 -3.64
N ASP A 197 -9.25 8.74 -4.54
CA ASP A 197 -10.12 9.87 -4.23
C ASP A 197 -11.10 9.53 -3.12
N PHE A 198 -11.71 8.33 -3.18
CA PHE A 198 -12.54 7.84 -2.10
C PHE A 198 -11.78 7.81 -0.78
N THR A 199 -10.59 7.26 -0.76
CA THR A 199 -9.81 7.06 0.47
C THR A 199 -9.43 8.40 1.11
N ILE A 200 -8.88 9.35 0.34
CA ILE A 200 -8.48 10.66 0.88
C ILE A 200 -9.64 11.53 1.31
N GLN A 201 -10.82 11.38 0.68
CA GLN A 201 -12.01 12.16 1.00
C GLN A 201 -12.81 11.60 2.17
N ASN A 202 -12.72 10.30 2.44
CA ASN A 202 -13.58 9.62 3.40
C ASN A 202 -12.86 9.07 4.63
N ILE A 203 -11.55 8.85 4.59
CA ILE A 203 -10.78 8.36 5.72
C ILE A 203 -10.02 9.53 6.35
N VAL A 204 -10.14 9.70 7.67
CA VAL A 204 -9.46 10.74 8.45
C VAL A 204 -8.25 10.15 9.14
N TYR A 205 -7.13 10.89 9.14
CA TYR A 205 -5.92 10.44 9.81
C TYR A 205 -6.10 10.35 11.33
N ASP A 206 -5.63 9.25 11.93
CA ASP A 206 -5.75 8.98 13.36
C ASP A 206 -4.49 9.37 14.10
N GLU A 207 -4.42 10.64 14.50
CA GLU A 207 -3.28 11.22 15.23
C GLU A 207 -2.98 10.49 16.55
N ASP A 208 -4.00 10.00 17.27
CA ASP A 208 -3.79 9.30 18.52
C ASP A 208 -3.22 7.91 18.28
N LYS A 209 -3.73 7.20 17.28
CA LYS A 209 -3.19 5.91 16.84
C LYS A 209 -1.77 6.06 16.29
N ALA A 210 -1.45 7.15 15.58
CA ALA A 210 -0.11 7.44 15.10
C ALA A 210 0.88 7.60 16.26
N LYS A 211 0.54 8.36 17.32
CA LYS A 211 1.36 8.48 18.53
C LYS A 211 1.56 7.13 19.25
N ASP A 212 0.54 6.29 19.26
CA ASP A 212 0.66 4.94 19.85
C ASP A 212 1.57 4.04 18.99
N ALA A 213 1.56 4.19 17.64
CA ALA A 213 2.49 3.52 16.76
C ALA A 213 3.94 3.98 16.98
N GLU A 214 4.19 5.30 17.03
CA GLU A 214 5.50 5.90 17.30
C GLU A 214 6.07 5.49 18.66
N SER A 215 5.21 5.37 19.67
CA SER A 215 5.62 4.92 21.02
C SER A 215 5.84 3.41 21.13
N GLY A 216 5.62 2.64 20.05
CA GLY A 216 5.76 1.19 20.02
C GLY A 216 4.62 0.39 20.67
N LYS A 217 3.55 1.04 21.13
CA LYS A 217 2.37 0.37 21.70
C LYS A 217 1.62 -0.49 20.69
N LEU A 218 1.75 -0.19 19.38
CA LEU A 218 1.14 -0.95 18.31
C LEU A 218 2.08 -2.02 17.72
N SER A 219 3.09 -2.49 18.48
CA SER A 219 3.94 -3.59 18.02
C SER A 219 3.12 -4.84 17.70
N GLY A 220 3.20 -5.33 16.45
CA GLY A 220 2.40 -6.46 15.96
C GLY A 220 0.99 -6.08 15.51
N TYR A 221 0.69 -4.78 15.38
CA TYR A 221 -0.59 -4.33 14.82
C TYR A 221 -0.74 -4.78 13.37
N LEU A 222 -1.91 -5.34 13.07
CA LEU A 222 -2.33 -5.68 11.71
C LEU A 222 -3.56 -4.85 11.34
N PRO A 223 -3.58 -4.23 10.15
CA PRO A 223 -4.74 -3.49 9.68
C PRO A 223 -5.96 -4.39 9.49
N ASP A 224 -7.13 -3.88 9.85
CA ASP A 224 -8.42 -4.45 9.53
C ASP A 224 -9.09 -3.50 8.52
N VAL A 225 -9.14 -3.93 7.26
CA VAL A 225 -9.58 -3.08 6.14
C VAL A 225 -11.07 -2.73 6.22
N ASP A 226 -11.91 -3.67 6.66
CA ASP A 226 -13.34 -3.43 6.83
C ASP A 226 -13.61 -2.49 8.01
N ARG A 227 -12.85 -2.62 9.10
CA ARG A 227 -12.95 -1.70 10.22
C ARG A 227 -12.47 -0.30 9.84
N THR A 228 -11.39 -0.17 9.07
CA THR A 228 -10.92 1.12 8.58
C THR A 228 -11.98 1.80 7.73
N LEU A 229 -12.64 1.05 6.84
CA LEU A 229 -13.76 1.52 6.03
C LEU A 229 -14.95 1.96 6.90
N ASP A 230 -15.33 1.18 7.92
CA ASP A 230 -16.47 1.45 8.80
C ASP A 230 -16.22 2.68 9.71
N THR A 231 -15.03 2.75 10.31
CA THR A 231 -14.68 3.83 11.25
C THR A 231 -14.27 5.10 10.55
N LYS A 232 -13.91 5.02 9.26
CA LYS A 232 -13.37 6.11 8.45
C LYS A 232 -12.17 6.80 9.10
N LYS A 233 -11.32 6.02 9.79
CA LYS A 233 -10.18 6.52 10.55
C LYS A 233 -9.02 5.52 10.53
N GLY A 234 -7.79 6.01 10.31
CA GLY A 234 -6.61 5.16 10.27
C GLY A 234 -5.30 5.93 10.20
N ILE A 235 -4.19 5.21 10.30
CA ILE A 235 -2.83 5.72 10.05
C ILE A 235 -2.36 5.30 8.65
N CYS A 236 -1.18 5.72 8.22
CA CYS A 236 -0.63 5.39 6.89
C CYS A 236 -0.75 3.90 6.54
N PHE A 237 -0.53 3.02 7.52
CA PHE A 237 -0.62 1.57 7.33
C PHE A 237 -2.06 1.10 7.05
N ASP A 238 -3.07 1.69 7.71
CA ASP A 238 -4.48 1.38 7.45
C ASP A 238 -4.93 1.87 6.08
N TYR A 239 -4.48 3.06 5.67
CA TYR A 239 -4.73 3.61 4.33
C TYR A 239 -4.14 2.70 3.25
N ALA A 240 -2.85 2.36 3.38
CA ALA A 240 -2.16 1.50 2.43
C ALA A 240 -2.84 0.11 2.33
N ALA A 241 -3.20 -0.50 3.48
CA ALA A 241 -3.87 -1.79 3.50
C ALA A 241 -5.26 -1.75 2.86
N LEU A 242 -6.07 -0.71 3.17
CA LEU A 242 -7.40 -0.53 2.60
C LEU A 242 -7.34 -0.40 1.07
N MET A 243 -6.46 0.45 0.56
CA MET A 243 -6.31 0.64 -0.87
C MET A 243 -5.76 -0.60 -1.56
N THR A 244 -4.77 -1.29 -0.96
CA THR A 244 -4.25 -2.56 -1.47
C THR A 244 -5.36 -3.59 -1.59
N ALA A 245 -6.22 -3.74 -0.56
CA ALA A 245 -7.34 -4.67 -0.60
C ALA A 245 -8.34 -4.32 -1.70
N MET A 246 -8.70 -3.04 -1.83
CA MET A 246 -9.59 -2.57 -2.89
C MET A 246 -9.04 -2.87 -4.27
N LEU A 247 -7.78 -2.54 -4.54
CA LEU A 247 -7.17 -2.71 -5.86
C LEU A 247 -6.94 -4.18 -6.20
N ARG A 248 -6.42 -4.99 -5.26
CA ARG A 248 -6.26 -6.44 -5.46
C ARG A 248 -7.59 -7.14 -5.74
N SER A 249 -8.66 -6.74 -5.07
CA SER A 249 -10.00 -7.28 -5.32
C SER A 249 -10.56 -6.92 -6.69
N GLN A 250 -9.96 -5.96 -7.37
CA GLN A 250 -10.24 -5.58 -8.75
C GLN A 250 -9.24 -6.17 -9.75
N GLY A 251 -8.41 -7.14 -9.32
CA GLY A 251 -7.41 -7.77 -10.18
C GLY A 251 -6.24 -6.84 -10.55
N ILE A 252 -6.01 -5.78 -9.79
CA ILE A 252 -4.89 -4.85 -10.00
C ILE A 252 -3.75 -5.23 -9.06
N PRO A 253 -2.61 -5.74 -9.58
CA PRO A 253 -1.47 -6.09 -8.74
C PRO A 253 -0.98 -4.89 -7.95
N THR A 254 -0.95 -5.02 -6.62
CA THR A 254 -0.64 -3.91 -5.73
C THR A 254 0.26 -4.38 -4.58
N LYS A 255 1.40 -3.73 -4.42
CA LYS A 255 2.31 -3.91 -3.28
C LYS A 255 1.90 -2.97 -2.16
N LEU A 256 1.80 -3.49 -0.95
CA LEU A 256 1.83 -2.71 0.27
C LEU A 256 3.30 -2.56 0.66
N GLU A 257 3.81 -1.34 0.55
CA GLU A 257 5.20 -1.01 0.82
C GLU A 257 5.35 -0.47 2.24
N ILE A 258 6.40 -0.92 2.93
CA ILE A 258 6.76 -0.43 4.26
C ILE A 258 8.24 -0.06 4.25
N GLY A 259 8.57 1.11 4.77
CA GLY A 259 9.95 1.59 4.78
C GLY A 259 10.09 2.95 5.40
N TYR A 260 10.91 3.79 4.82
CA TYR A 260 11.14 5.15 5.28
C TYR A 260 10.82 6.16 4.18
N SER A 261 10.10 7.22 4.54
CA SER A 261 9.98 8.46 3.79
C SER A 261 10.82 9.51 4.54
N GLY A 262 12.00 9.82 4.03
CA GLY A 262 13.02 10.54 4.79
C GLY A 262 13.42 9.77 6.07
N GLU A 263 13.17 10.36 7.24
CA GLU A 263 13.43 9.72 8.55
C GLU A 263 12.20 9.03 9.14
N ALA A 264 11.00 9.27 8.60
CA ALA A 264 9.76 8.73 9.11
C ALA A 264 9.52 7.29 8.62
N TYR A 265 9.24 6.37 9.55
CA TYR A 265 8.78 5.02 9.20
C TYR A 265 7.36 5.10 8.67
N HIS A 266 7.14 4.59 7.46
CA HIS A 266 5.93 4.87 6.70
C HIS A 266 5.44 3.64 5.93
N ALA A 267 4.16 3.67 5.51
CA ALA A 267 3.57 2.69 4.63
C ALA A 267 2.85 3.40 3.47
N TRP A 268 2.99 2.85 2.27
CA TRP A 268 2.40 3.33 1.02
C TRP A 268 2.09 2.18 0.08
N ILE A 269 1.68 2.46 -1.14
CA ILE A 269 1.43 1.43 -2.14
C ILE A 269 2.16 1.69 -3.45
N SER A 270 2.47 0.60 -4.16
CA SER A 270 2.87 0.61 -5.57
C SER A 270 1.89 -0.25 -6.35
N THR A 271 1.47 0.19 -7.54
CA THR A 271 0.50 -0.54 -8.36
C THR A 271 1.05 -0.85 -9.74
N TRP A 272 0.61 -1.95 -10.33
CA TRP A 272 0.92 -2.30 -11.71
C TRP A 272 -0.12 -1.73 -12.67
N ILE A 273 0.35 -1.04 -13.70
CA ILE A 273 -0.46 -0.56 -14.83
C ILE A 273 0.17 -1.13 -16.10
N GLU A 274 -0.59 -1.88 -16.90
CA GLU A 274 -0.08 -2.68 -18.02
C GLU A 274 0.78 -1.88 -19.01
N GLU A 275 0.36 -0.65 -19.32
CA GLU A 275 1.05 0.20 -20.28
C GLU A 275 2.28 0.93 -19.71
N ILE A 276 2.43 0.94 -18.36
CA ILE A 276 3.43 1.75 -17.65
C ILE A 276 4.43 0.88 -16.89
N GLY A 277 3.98 -0.25 -16.35
CA GLY A 277 4.72 -1.08 -15.42
C GLY A 277 4.37 -0.75 -13.95
N TRP A 278 5.26 -1.12 -13.02
CA TRP A 278 5.12 -0.73 -11.61
C TRP A 278 5.22 0.78 -11.45
N VAL A 279 4.17 1.35 -10.89
CA VAL A 279 4.11 2.76 -10.52
C VAL A 279 4.32 2.83 -9.01
N ASP A 280 5.52 3.26 -8.65
CA ASP A 280 5.94 3.38 -7.26
C ASP A 280 5.46 4.70 -6.67
N ASN A 281 5.18 4.72 -5.35
CA ASN A 281 4.80 5.92 -4.60
C ASN A 281 3.52 6.60 -5.14
N VAL A 282 2.53 5.80 -5.54
CA VAL A 282 1.27 6.31 -6.10
C VAL A 282 0.54 7.21 -5.11
N ILE A 283 0.77 7.01 -3.82
CA ILE A 283 0.07 7.73 -2.75
C ILE A 283 1.04 8.05 -1.64
N GLU A 284 1.33 9.30 -1.51
CA GLU A 284 2.16 9.89 -0.47
C GLU A 284 1.32 10.74 0.48
N PHE A 285 1.56 10.58 1.78
CA PHE A 285 1.11 11.51 2.81
C PHE A 285 2.34 12.21 3.40
N ASP A 286 2.49 13.50 3.16
CA ASP A 286 3.65 14.29 3.62
C ASP A 286 3.54 14.77 5.09
N GLY A 287 2.55 14.26 5.84
CA GLY A 287 2.24 14.68 7.21
C GLY A 287 1.20 15.82 7.28
N THR A 288 0.86 16.43 6.16
CA THR A 288 -0.12 17.53 6.06
C THR A 288 -1.07 17.37 4.88
N SER A 289 -0.62 16.76 3.80
CA SER A 289 -1.39 16.58 2.57
C SER A 289 -1.08 15.25 1.89
N TRP A 290 -2.04 14.79 1.09
CA TRP A 290 -1.88 13.65 0.21
C TRP A 290 -1.50 14.14 -1.18
N THR A 291 -0.45 13.56 -1.75
CA THR A 291 -0.05 13.84 -3.12
C THR A 291 -0.38 12.63 -4.00
N LEU A 292 -1.20 12.84 -5.00
CA LEU A 292 -1.47 11.88 -6.06
C LEU A 292 -0.64 12.23 -7.28
N MET A 293 -0.13 11.23 -7.95
CA MET A 293 0.20 11.34 -9.36
C MET A 293 -1.08 11.67 -10.12
N ASP A 294 -1.09 12.80 -10.86
CA ASP A 294 -2.24 13.18 -11.69
C ASP A 294 -2.53 12.08 -12.72
N PRO A 295 -3.66 11.37 -12.63
CA PRO A 295 -3.99 10.29 -13.55
C PRO A 295 -4.13 10.77 -14.99
N THR A 296 -4.53 12.04 -15.19
CA THR A 296 -4.64 12.66 -16.50
C THR A 296 -3.27 12.80 -17.16
N LEU A 297 -2.24 13.08 -16.36
CA LEU A 297 -0.85 13.11 -16.83
C LEU A 297 -0.33 11.72 -17.16
N ALA A 298 -0.70 10.70 -16.38
CA ALA A 298 -0.33 9.31 -16.65
C ALA A 298 -0.99 8.80 -17.96
N ALA A 299 -2.27 9.10 -18.16
CA ALA A 299 -3.02 8.68 -19.36
C ALA A 299 -2.53 9.33 -20.66
N ASN A 300 -1.98 10.56 -20.59
CA ASN A 300 -1.59 11.34 -21.77
C ASN A 300 -0.07 11.42 -22.00
N ASN A 301 0.75 10.81 -21.15
CA ASN A 301 2.19 10.95 -21.20
C ASN A 301 2.90 9.58 -21.18
N SER A 302 4.09 9.55 -21.80
CA SER A 302 4.95 8.37 -21.76
C SER A 302 5.39 8.05 -20.31
N ALA A 303 5.72 6.79 -20.05
CA ALA A 303 6.26 6.32 -18.76
C ALA A 303 7.40 7.21 -18.17
N LYS A 304 8.15 7.90 -19.04
CA LYS A 304 9.21 8.84 -18.66
C LYS A 304 8.67 10.15 -18.10
N ALA A 305 7.50 10.61 -18.56
CA ALA A 305 6.85 11.81 -18.06
C ALA A 305 6.19 11.54 -16.70
N VAL A 306 5.56 10.38 -16.55
CA VAL A 306 4.97 9.89 -15.29
C VAL A 306 6.03 9.85 -14.18
N LYS A 307 7.19 9.23 -14.43
CA LYS A 307 8.32 9.19 -13.47
C LYS A 307 8.80 10.57 -13.01
N LYS A 308 8.63 11.60 -13.81
CA LYS A 308 9.03 12.97 -13.44
C LYS A 308 8.07 13.61 -12.44
N TYR A 309 6.81 13.20 -12.41
CA TYR A 309 5.77 13.76 -11.55
C TYR A 309 5.59 13.00 -10.22
N VAL A 310 6.00 11.74 -10.18
CA VAL A 310 6.02 10.91 -8.95
C VAL A 310 7.11 11.38 -7.96
N GLY A 311 7.78 12.51 -8.26
CA GLY A 311 9.03 12.86 -7.61
C GLY A 311 10.16 11.97 -8.11
N ASP A 312 11.36 12.22 -7.68
CA ASP A 312 12.51 11.38 -8.06
C ASP A 312 12.61 10.09 -7.23
N GLY A 313 11.65 9.83 -6.31
CA GLY A 313 11.64 8.67 -5.41
C GLY A 313 12.81 8.65 -4.42
N SER A 314 13.66 9.68 -4.44
CA SER A 314 14.93 9.71 -3.69
C SER A 314 14.74 9.74 -2.17
N ASN A 315 13.55 10.10 -1.71
CA ASN A 315 13.22 10.19 -0.29
C ASN A 315 12.65 8.87 0.29
N TYR A 316 12.36 7.88 -0.57
CA TYR A 316 11.77 6.61 -0.14
C TYR A 316 12.80 5.50 -0.11
N THR A 317 12.81 4.77 0.98
CA THR A 317 13.58 3.53 1.13
C THR A 317 12.65 2.41 1.49
N VAL A 318 12.31 1.56 0.52
CA VAL A 318 11.51 0.35 0.75
C VAL A 318 12.31 -0.62 1.59
N LYS A 319 11.69 -1.14 2.64
CA LYS A 319 12.20 -2.26 3.43
C LYS A 319 11.48 -3.55 3.13
N TYR A 320 10.18 -3.44 2.90
CA TYR A 320 9.31 -4.60 2.72
C TYR A 320 8.24 -4.27 1.68
N SER A 321 8.07 -5.20 0.72
CA SER A 321 6.96 -5.22 -0.25
C SER A 321 6.08 -6.43 0.04
N ARG A 322 4.80 -6.22 0.28
CA ARG A 322 3.86 -7.28 0.68
C ARG A 322 2.59 -7.28 -0.16
#